data_47ba5b02755f877e45e2a9283e19ae75
#
_entry.id   47ba5b02755f877e45e2a9283e19ae75
#
_cell.length_a   1.000
_cell.length_b   1.000
_cell.length_c   1.000
_cell.angle_alpha   90.00
_cell.angle_beta   90.00
_cell.angle_gamma   90.00
#
_symmetry.space_group_name_H-M   'P 1'
#
loop_
_entity.id
_entity.type
_entity.pdbx_description
1 polymer ?
#
loop_
_entity_poly.entity_id
_entity_poly.type
_entity_poly.pdbx_seq_one_letter_code
_entity_poly.pdbx_strand_id
1 'polypeptide(L)'
;IEIRKTDEVLQRMYNAYDIRRHPNALFSPSALNTYLDCRLRFYYRYVAGLKAPDEVSAEIDSALFGTIFHRSAELVYQDLTANGKEIRREDLEQLLRNDVRLQAYVDTAFKEEFFHVPAGEQPEYNGTQLIHSKVIASYLRQLLRNDLQYAPFRMEGMEQKVTETLEIETPSGMLPLNIGGTIDRMDSKGDTLRIVDYKTGGTPKTPESIEQLFTPADNRPNYIFQTFLYAAIMCRKQGLKLAPSLLYIHRAASESYSPVIEMGAPRQPK
;
A
#
# COMPACT_ATOMS: atom_id res chain seq x y z
N ILE A 1 -14.10 -27.08 11.23
CA ILE A 1 -14.50 -26.17 12.33
C ILE A 1 -15.56 -25.25 11.77
N GLU A 2 -16.75 -25.23 12.38
CA GLU A 2 -17.85 -24.33 12.03
C GLU A 2 -18.05 -23.34 13.19
N ILE A 3 -18.08 -22.05 12.87
CA ILE A 3 -18.45 -21.01 13.83
C ILE A 3 -19.81 -20.46 13.40
N ARG A 4 -20.82 -20.72 14.21
CA ARG A 4 -22.17 -20.19 13.96
C ARG A 4 -22.19 -18.70 14.27
N LYS A 5 -22.90 -17.95 13.44
CA LYS A 5 -23.15 -16.52 13.67
C LYS A 5 -24.24 -16.36 14.74
N THR A 6 -23.87 -16.68 15.99
CA THR A 6 -24.72 -16.40 17.15
C THR A 6 -24.78 -14.91 17.42
N ASP A 7 -25.78 -14.47 18.18
CA ASP A 7 -25.89 -13.05 18.57
C ASP A 7 -24.61 -12.56 19.27
N GLU A 8 -23.98 -13.42 20.07
CA GLU A 8 -22.71 -13.09 20.75
C GLU A 8 -21.58 -12.84 19.74
N VAL A 9 -21.43 -13.69 18.73
CA VAL A 9 -20.41 -13.53 17.67
C VAL A 9 -20.65 -12.26 16.85
N LEU A 10 -21.92 -11.99 16.49
CA LEU A 10 -22.30 -10.78 15.78
C LEU A 10 -22.05 -9.53 16.62
N GLN A 11 -22.40 -9.57 17.91
CA GLN A 11 -22.13 -8.44 18.81
C GLN A 11 -20.63 -8.17 19.00
N ARG A 12 -19.77 -9.19 19.07
CA ARG A 12 -18.32 -8.99 19.07
C ARG A 12 -17.84 -8.30 17.80
N MET A 13 -18.34 -8.74 16.64
CA MET A 13 -17.98 -8.14 15.36
C MET A 13 -18.43 -6.67 15.28
N TYR A 14 -19.68 -6.39 15.66
CA TYR A 14 -20.19 -5.01 15.66
C TYR A 14 -19.42 -4.14 16.65
N ASN A 15 -19.15 -4.65 17.85
CA ASN A 15 -18.40 -3.90 18.86
C ASN A 15 -16.98 -3.59 18.40
N ALA A 16 -16.32 -4.49 17.65
CA ALA A 16 -14.96 -4.27 17.15
C ALA A 16 -14.87 -3.12 16.15
N TYR A 17 -15.95 -2.81 15.43
CA TYR A 17 -15.96 -1.81 14.36
C TYR A 17 -16.91 -0.63 14.60
N ASP A 18 -17.72 -0.66 15.65
CA ASP A 18 -18.60 0.46 16.01
C ASP A 18 -17.78 1.67 16.50
N ILE A 19 -17.69 2.70 15.69
CA ILE A 19 -16.91 3.91 15.99
C ILE A 19 -17.46 4.71 17.19
N ARG A 20 -18.71 4.49 17.61
CA ARG A 20 -19.27 5.08 18.84
C ARG A 20 -18.61 4.51 20.09
N ARG A 21 -18.12 3.25 20.01
CA ARG A 21 -17.41 2.55 21.09
C ARG A 21 -15.90 2.63 20.94
N HIS A 22 -15.43 2.55 19.70
CA HIS A 22 -14.01 2.57 19.34
C HIS A 22 -13.78 3.60 18.21
N PRO A 23 -13.63 4.89 18.54
CA PRO A 23 -13.53 5.97 17.54
C PRO A 23 -12.42 5.78 16.50
N ASN A 24 -11.38 5.05 16.85
CA ASN A 24 -10.24 4.74 15.98
C ASN A 24 -10.38 3.39 15.26
N ALA A 25 -11.50 2.67 15.44
CA ALA A 25 -11.73 1.42 14.74
C ALA A 25 -11.78 1.65 13.23
N LEU A 26 -11.07 0.80 12.47
CA LEU A 26 -10.95 0.93 11.02
C LEU A 26 -11.11 -0.43 10.37
N PHE A 27 -12.07 -0.55 9.47
CA PHE A 27 -12.23 -1.72 8.63
C PHE A 27 -11.32 -1.56 7.39
N SER A 28 -10.09 -2.04 7.53
CA SER A 28 -9.04 -1.85 6.54
C SER A 28 -9.25 -2.71 5.29
N PRO A 29 -8.61 -2.35 4.15
CA PRO A 29 -8.60 -3.20 2.94
C PRO A 29 -8.08 -4.61 3.21
N SER A 30 -7.10 -4.76 4.11
CA SER A 30 -6.57 -6.07 4.51
C SER A 30 -7.61 -6.90 5.27
N ALA A 31 -8.41 -6.28 6.13
CA ALA A 31 -9.50 -6.94 6.84
C ALA A 31 -10.62 -7.35 5.87
N LEU A 32 -11.00 -6.46 4.94
CA LEU A 32 -11.97 -6.73 3.88
C LEU A 32 -11.49 -7.86 2.96
N ASN A 33 -10.25 -7.82 2.50
CA ASN A 33 -9.65 -8.89 1.70
C ASN A 33 -9.67 -10.22 2.44
N THR A 34 -9.30 -10.23 3.73
CA THR A 34 -9.35 -11.45 4.54
C THR A 34 -10.77 -12.00 4.68
N TYR A 35 -11.78 -11.12 4.82
CA TYR A 35 -13.18 -11.53 4.88
C TYR A 35 -13.66 -12.15 3.56
N LEU A 36 -13.28 -11.56 2.43
CA LEU A 36 -13.63 -12.05 1.10
C LEU A 36 -12.95 -13.38 0.79
N ASP A 37 -11.69 -13.54 1.19
CA ASP A 37 -10.91 -14.76 0.94
C ASP A 37 -11.32 -15.91 1.88
N CYS A 38 -11.48 -15.64 3.17
CA CYS A 38 -11.83 -16.63 4.18
C CYS A 38 -12.47 -15.99 5.41
N ARG A 39 -13.80 -16.16 5.54
CA ARG A 39 -14.58 -15.63 6.67
C ARG A 39 -14.11 -16.16 8.03
N LEU A 40 -13.64 -17.41 8.09
CA LEU A 40 -13.13 -18.02 9.32
C LEU A 40 -11.79 -17.37 9.75
N ARG A 41 -10.89 -17.11 8.80
CA ARG A 41 -9.64 -16.39 9.05
C ARG A 41 -9.91 -14.95 9.52
N PHE A 42 -10.89 -14.28 8.91
CA PHE A 42 -11.34 -12.97 9.33
C PHE A 42 -11.83 -12.98 10.78
N TYR A 43 -12.69 -13.93 11.13
CA TYR A 43 -13.20 -14.05 12.49
C TYR A 43 -12.07 -14.21 13.51
N TYR A 44 -11.17 -15.16 13.31
CA TYR A 44 -10.07 -15.38 14.25
C TYR A 44 -9.16 -14.19 14.37
N ARG A 45 -8.77 -13.59 13.27
CA ARG A 45 -7.78 -12.51 13.26
C ARG A 45 -8.35 -11.17 13.74
N TYR A 46 -9.53 -10.80 13.26
CA TYR A 46 -10.08 -9.45 13.44
C TYR A 46 -11.21 -9.35 14.45
N VAL A 47 -11.91 -10.44 14.76
CA VAL A 47 -13.02 -10.45 15.72
C VAL A 47 -12.59 -11.10 17.04
N ALA A 48 -11.96 -12.26 16.98
CA ALA A 48 -11.45 -12.96 18.16
C ALA A 48 -10.07 -12.45 18.61
N GLY A 49 -9.37 -11.67 17.79
CA GLY A 49 -8.09 -11.05 18.13
C GLY A 49 -6.92 -12.04 18.24
N LEU A 50 -7.04 -13.22 17.62
CA LEU A 50 -5.95 -14.20 17.63
C LEU A 50 -4.82 -13.72 16.70
N LYS A 51 -3.64 -13.54 17.27
CA LYS A 51 -2.40 -13.24 16.55
C LYS A 51 -1.49 -14.45 16.61
N ALA A 52 -0.80 -14.73 15.52
CA ALA A 52 0.36 -15.62 15.57
C ALA A 52 1.42 -14.98 16.50
N PRO A 53 2.18 -15.77 17.26
CA PRO A 53 3.31 -15.24 17.99
C PRO A 53 4.25 -14.50 17.02
N ASP A 54 4.76 -13.34 17.44
CA ASP A 54 5.79 -12.64 16.69
C ASP A 54 7.08 -13.49 16.78
N GLU A 55 7.46 -14.13 15.69
CA GLU A 55 8.79 -14.76 15.59
C GLU A 55 9.81 -13.64 15.41
N VAL A 56 10.66 -13.44 16.41
CA VAL A 56 11.82 -12.56 16.28
C VAL A 56 12.80 -13.23 15.31
N SER A 57 12.66 -12.92 14.04
CA SER A 57 13.61 -13.38 13.02
C SER A 57 14.74 -12.36 12.86
N ALA A 58 15.97 -12.85 12.87
CA ALA A 58 17.15 -12.05 12.47
C ALA A 58 17.21 -11.85 10.95
N GLU A 59 16.28 -12.46 10.21
CA GLU A 59 16.21 -12.40 8.75
C GLU A 59 15.10 -11.45 8.29
N ILE A 60 15.36 -10.80 7.17
CA ILE A 60 14.40 -9.90 6.52
C ILE A 60 13.49 -10.76 5.66
N ASP A 61 12.23 -10.90 6.09
CA ASP A 61 11.20 -11.54 5.30
C ASP A 61 10.65 -10.59 4.21
N SER A 62 9.74 -11.10 3.38
CA SER A 62 9.16 -10.30 2.29
C SER A 62 8.30 -9.12 2.75
N ALA A 63 7.70 -9.20 3.94
CA ALA A 63 6.87 -8.13 4.49
C ALA A 63 7.77 -6.99 4.99
N LEU A 64 8.80 -7.32 5.78
CA LEU A 64 9.77 -6.34 6.28
C LEU A 64 10.58 -5.71 5.13
N PHE A 65 10.95 -6.51 4.11
CA PHE A 65 11.57 -5.97 2.89
C PHE A 65 10.68 -4.91 2.23
N GLY A 66 9.37 -5.17 2.13
CA GLY A 66 8.39 -4.19 1.65
C GLY A 66 8.35 -2.93 2.50
N THR A 67 8.29 -3.08 3.83
CA THR A 67 8.26 -1.95 4.78
C THR A 67 9.49 -1.06 4.62
N ILE A 68 10.70 -1.65 4.56
CA ILE A 68 11.95 -0.90 4.37
C ILE A 68 11.95 -0.17 3.01
N PHE A 69 11.45 -0.83 1.95
CA PHE A 69 11.33 -0.18 0.63
C PHE A 69 10.37 1.01 0.68
N HIS A 70 9.17 0.86 1.26
CA HIS A 70 8.18 1.95 1.38
C HIS A 70 8.75 3.13 2.15
N ARG A 71 9.43 2.87 3.28
CA ARG A 71 10.08 3.92 4.06
C ARG A 71 11.20 4.60 3.29
N SER A 72 12.01 3.84 2.55
CA SER A 72 13.05 4.40 1.68
C SER A 72 12.47 5.31 0.59
N ALA A 73 11.37 4.90 -0.05
CA ALA A 73 10.67 5.69 -1.05
C ALA A 73 10.07 6.97 -0.45
N GLU A 74 9.47 6.87 0.74
CA GLU A 74 8.93 8.02 1.46
C GLU A 74 10.02 9.07 1.73
N LEU A 75 11.19 8.66 2.24
CA LEU A 75 12.33 9.54 2.50
C LEU A 75 12.82 10.24 1.23
N VAL A 76 12.89 9.53 0.11
CA VAL A 76 13.24 10.11 -1.19
C VAL A 76 12.29 11.23 -1.57
N TYR A 77 10.98 11.01 -1.50
CA TYR A 77 10.02 12.03 -1.92
C TYR A 77 9.84 13.15 -0.92
N GLN A 78 10.01 12.90 0.38
CA GLN A 78 10.09 13.97 1.38
C GLN A 78 11.22 14.94 1.06
N ASP A 79 12.38 14.44 0.68
CA ASP A 79 13.54 15.25 0.31
C ASP A 79 13.32 15.99 -1.03
N LEU A 80 12.81 15.31 -2.06
CA LEU A 80 12.49 15.93 -3.35
C LEU A 80 11.43 17.05 -3.24
N THR A 81 10.55 16.95 -2.26
CA THR A 81 9.45 17.91 -2.05
C THR A 81 9.73 18.93 -0.94
N ALA A 82 10.91 18.93 -0.34
CA ALA A 82 11.26 19.85 0.75
C ALA A 82 11.11 21.33 0.39
N ASN A 83 11.34 21.69 -0.88
CA ASN A 83 11.24 23.05 -1.40
C ASN A 83 10.01 23.28 -2.30
N GLY A 84 9.07 22.35 -2.35
CA GLY A 84 7.86 22.45 -3.16
C GLY A 84 7.37 21.09 -3.62
N LYS A 85 6.10 21.01 -3.95
CA LYS A 85 5.45 19.73 -4.28
C LYS A 85 5.64 19.25 -5.72
N GLU A 86 6.18 20.09 -6.61
CA GLU A 86 6.41 19.73 -8.01
C GLU A 86 7.71 18.92 -8.13
N ILE A 87 7.62 17.77 -8.74
CA ILE A 87 8.76 16.89 -9.05
C ILE A 87 9.05 17.02 -10.54
N ARG A 88 10.23 17.55 -10.84
CA ARG A 88 10.70 17.82 -12.20
C ARG A 88 11.61 16.69 -12.68
N ARG A 89 11.75 16.63 -13.99
CA ARG A 89 12.64 15.67 -14.63
C ARG A 89 14.10 15.82 -14.15
N GLU A 90 14.56 17.05 -14.04
CA GLU A 90 15.94 17.38 -13.63
C GLU A 90 16.25 16.91 -12.21
N ASP A 91 15.29 17.03 -11.28
CA ASP A 91 15.42 16.58 -9.89
C ASP A 91 15.64 15.07 -9.83
N LEU A 92 14.86 14.32 -10.60
CA LEU A 92 14.96 12.86 -10.69
C LEU A 92 16.27 12.42 -11.35
N GLU A 93 16.70 13.09 -12.44
CA GLU A 93 17.96 12.79 -13.11
C GLU A 93 19.16 13.06 -12.21
N GLN A 94 19.14 14.17 -11.45
CA GLN A 94 20.19 14.49 -10.50
C GLN A 94 20.30 13.44 -9.41
N LEU A 95 19.15 13.00 -8.85
CA LEU A 95 19.14 11.97 -7.82
C LEU A 95 19.61 10.63 -8.35
N LEU A 96 19.19 10.21 -9.57
CA LEU A 96 19.62 8.96 -10.21
C LEU A 96 21.13 8.87 -10.44
N ARG A 97 21.85 10.00 -10.53
CA ARG A 97 23.31 10.06 -10.64
C ARG A 97 24.02 10.01 -9.29
N ASN A 98 23.30 10.06 -8.18
CA ASN A 98 23.86 10.11 -6.83
C ASN A 98 23.60 8.82 -6.04
N ASP A 99 24.41 7.80 -6.32
CA ASP A 99 24.28 6.52 -5.66
C ASP A 99 24.46 6.57 -4.14
N VAL A 100 25.31 7.48 -3.66
CA VAL A 100 25.56 7.67 -2.22
C VAL A 100 24.29 8.18 -1.53
N ARG A 101 23.61 9.15 -2.13
CA ARG A 101 22.36 9.71 -1.59
C ARG A 101 21.24 8.66 -1.60
N LEU A 102 21.12 7.88 -2.69
CA LEU A 102 20.14 6.79 -2.76
C LEU A 102 20.40 5.72 -1.69
N GLN A 103 21.66 5.34 -1.48
CA GLN A 103 22.01 4.39 -0.43
C GLN A 103 21.72 4.95 0.96
N ALA A 104 21.93 6.23 1.20
CA ALA A 104 21.65 6.87 2.50
C ALA A 104 20.18 6.79 2.92
N TYR A 105 19.21 6.91 1.98
CA TYR A 105 17.79 6.71 2.28
C TYR A 105 17.51 5.27 2.69
N VAL A 106 18.10 4.30 2.00
CA VAL A 106 17.95 2.88 2.36
C VAL A 106 18.54 2.60 3.73
N ASP A 107 19.74 3.11 4.02
CA ASP A 107 20.39 2.91 5.31
C ASP A 107 19.59 3.55 6.46
N THR A 108 18.96 4.70 6.21
CA THR A 108 18.05 5.34 7.16
C THR A 108 16.82 4.47 7.41
N ALA A 109 16.17 3.98 6.36
CA ALA A 109 15.02 3.10 6.49
C ALA A 109 15.36 1.77 7.21
N PHE A 110 16.54 1.20 6.96
CA PHE A 110 17.02 0.03 7.70
C PHE A 110 17.19 0.31 9.19
N LYS A 111 17.74 1.46 9.55
CA LYS A 111 17.91 1.85 10.96
C LYS A 111 16.56 1.96 11.67
N GLU A 112 15.59 2.56 11.01
CA GLU A 112 14.26 2.79 11.57
C GLU A 112 13.42 1.51 11.64
N GLU A 113 13.34 0.75 10.54
CA GLU A 113 12.37 -0.34 10.37
C GLU A 113 12.91 -1.73 10.75
N PHE A 114 14.23 -1.92 10.76
CA PHE A 114 14.83 -3.21 11.08
C PHE A 114 15.63 -3.17 12.38
N PHE A 115 16.59 -2.26 12.48
CA PHE A 115 17.47 -2.21 13.65
C PHE A 115 16.85 -1.50 14.85
N HIS A 116 15.87 -0.62 14.62
CA HIS A 116 15.23 0.21 15.65
C HIS A 116 16.22 0.98 16.51
N VAL A 117 17.31 1.49 15.89
CA VAL A 117 18.36 2.23 16.59
C VAL A 117 18.17 3.74 16.45
N PRO A 118 18.60 4.53 17.46
CA PRO A 118 18.53 5.99 17.41
C PRO A 118 19.31 6.60 16.23
N ALA A 119 18.90 7.81 15.83
CA ALA A 119 19.65 8.58 14.86
C ALA A 119 21.10 8.82 15.35
N GLY A 120 22.09 8.52 14.49
CA GLY A 120 23.52 8.64 14.81
C GLY A 120 24.23 7.32 15.07
N GLU A 121 23.54 6.26 15.43
CA GLU A 121 24.13 4.93 15.47
C GLU A 121 24.33 4.35 14.07
N GLN A 122 25.40 3.56 13.90
CA GLN A 122 25.73 2.89 12.64
C GLN A 122 25.72 1.38 12.89
N PRO A 123 24.58 0.69 12.66
CA PRO A 123 24.52 -0.76 12.81
C PRO A 123 25.35 -1.42 11.72
N GLU A 124 26.01 -2.53 12.08
CA GLU A 124 26.74 -3.36 11.12
C GLU A 124 25.78 -4.31 10.41
N TYR A 125 25.79 -4.28 9.09
CA TYR A 125 25.04 -5.21 8.25
C TYR A 125 25.74 -6.58 8.21
N ASN A 126 24.99 -7.65 8.39
CA ASN A 126 25.46 -8.97 7.96
C ASN A 126 25.36 -9.11 6.43
N GLY A 127 25.89 -10.21 5.89
CA GLY A 127 25.93 -10.43 4.44
C GLY A 127 24.57 -10.40 3.76
N THR A 128 23.53 -11.02 4.38
CA THR A 128 22.16 -11.06 3.84
C THR A 128 21.51 -9.68 3.88
N GLN A 129 21.67 -8.95 4.97
CA GLN A 129 21.15 -7.57 5.13
C GLN A 129 21.79 -6.61 4.12
N LEU A 130 23.11 -6.77 3.86
CA LEU A 130 23.81 -5.98 2.85
C LEU A 130 23.24 -6.25 1.43
N ILE A 131 22.95 -7.52 1.10
CA ILE A 131 22.31 -7.86 -0.17
C ILE A 131 20.95 -7.20 -0.27
N HIS A 132 20.08 -7.31 0.76
CA HIS A 132 18.77 -6.68 0.77
C HIS A 132 18.86 -5.16 0.62
N SER A 133 19.80 -4.50 1.30
CA SER A 133 20.04 -3.06 1.16
C SER A 133 20.36 -2.68 -0.28
N LYS A 134 21.25 -3.42 -0.97
CA LYS A 134 21.58 -3.19 -2.38
C LYS A 134 20.42 -3.43 -3.32
N VAL A 135 19.59 -4.45 -3.06
CA VAL A 135 18.39 -4.73 -3.86
C VAL A 135 17.37 -3.60 -3.69
N ILE A 136 17.13 -3.13 -2.47
CA ILE A 136 16.22 -2.00 -2.22
C ILE A 136 16.73 -0.72 -2.91
N ALA A 137 18.03 -0.43 -2.85
CA ALA A 137 18.60 0.69 -3.60
C ALA A 137 18.40 0.57 -5.12
N SER A 138 18.50 -0.66 -5.66
CA SER A 138 18.17 -0.94 -7.07
C SER A 138 16.69 -0.71 -7.37
N TYR A 139 15.80 -1.09 -6.45
CA TYR A 139 14.36 -0.87 -6.58
C TYR A 139 14.01 0.63 -6.53
N LEU A 140 14.65 1.42 -5.69
CA LEU A 140 14.49 2.88 -5.72
C LEU A 140 14.90 3.46 -7.07
N ARG A 141 15.99 2.99 -7.67
CA ARG A 141 16.38 3.42 -9.03
C ARG A 141 15.32 3.07 -10.08
N GLN A 142 14.70 1.88 -9.97
CA GLN A 142 13.63 1.50 -10.90
C GLN A 142 12.38 2.38 -10.71
N LEU A 143 11.99 2.67 -9.48
CA LEU A 143 10.93 3.60 -9.15
C LEU A 143 11.19 4.99 -9.76
N LEU A 144 12.36 5.57 -9.53
CA LEU A 144 12.72 6.89 -10.05
C LEU A 144 12.81 6.92 -11.59
N ARG A 145 13.25 5.85 -12.24
CA ARG A 145 13.22 5.73 -13.70
C ARG A 145 11.80 5.70 -14.27
N ASN A 146 10.88 4.99 -13.60
CA ASN A 146 9.49 5.02 -13.98
C ASN A 146 8.90 6.42 -13.83
N ASP A 147 9.20 7.10 -12.74
CA ASP A 147 8.75 8.47 -12.51
C ASP A 147 9.38 9.48 -13.47
N LEU A 148 10.60 9.25 -13.92
CA LEU A 148 11.25 10.08 -14.94
C LEU A 148 10.48 10.09 -16.26
N GLN A 149 9.83 8.97 -16.62
CA GLN A 149 8.96 8.90 -17.79
C GLN A 149 7.64 9.66 -17.57
N TYR A 150 7.18 9.73 -16.33
CA TYR A 150 5.92 10.39 -15.96
C TYR A 150 6.09 11.89 -15.68
N ALA A 151 7.28 12.34 -15.26
CA ALA A 151 7.56 13.72 -14.88
C ALA A 151 7.27 14.73 -16.03
N PRO A 152 6.91 16.00 -15.73
CA PRO A 152 6.71 16.53 -14.39
C PRO A 152 5.36 16.15 -13.80
N PHE A 153 5.30 16.05 -12.47
CA PHE A 153 4.07 15.79 -11.71
C PHE A 153 4.15 16.46 -10.33
N ARG A 154 3.00 16.56 -9.67
CA ARG A 154 2.90 17.15 -8.34
C ARG A 154 2.68 16.06 -7.30
N MET A 155 3.48 16.02 -6.25
CA MET A 155 3.26 15.14 -5.10
C MET A 155 2.14 15.70 -4.23
N GLU A 156 1.09 14.93 -4.02
CA GLU A 156 -0.04 15.33 -3.18
C GLU A 156 0.06 14.75 -1.76
N GLY A 157 0.62 13.54 -1.62
CA GLY A 157 0.87 12.93 -0.32
C GLY A 157 1.61 11.61 -0.40
N MET A 158 2.30 11.28 0.69
CA MET A 158 2.95 9.99 0.95
C MET A 158 2.42 9.44 2.27
N GLU A 159 2.25 8.11 2.38
CA GLU A 159 1.80 7.40 3.57
C GLU A 159 0.57 8.06 4.23
N GLN A 160 -0.36 8.52 3.38
CA GLN A 160 -1.48 9.33 3.86
C GLN A 160 -2.65 8.45 4.30
N LYS A 161 -3.07 8.62 5.55
CA LYS A 161 -4.27 7.98 6.08
C LYS A 161 -5.53 8.58 5.46
N VAL A 162 -6.39 7.71 4.93
CA VAL A 162 -7.70 8.06 4.40
C VAL A 162 -8.77 7.24 5.05
N THR A 163 -9.88 7.88 5.38
CA THR A 163 -10.99 7.25 6.08
C THR A 163 -12.31 7.80 5.55
N GLU A 164 -13.28 6.92 5.40
CA GLU A 164 -14.68 7.24 5.09
C GLU A 164 -15.59 6.55 6.10
N THR A 165 -16.55 7.28 6.65
CA THR A 165 -17.54 6.72 7.56
C THR A 165 -18.75 6.22 6.76
N LEU A 166 -19.11 4.97 6.98
CA LEU A 166 -20.29 4.33 6.42
C LEU A 166 -21.28 4.00 7.53
N GLU A 167 -22.56 4.14 7.25
CA GLU A 167 -23.63 3.61 8.10
C GLU A 167 -24.20 2.35 7.47
N ILE A 168 -24.10 1.24 8.20
CA ILE A 168 -24.58 -0.06 7.76
C ILE A 168 -25.79 -0.47 8.57
N GLU A 169 -26.86 -0.82 7.86
CA GLU A 169 -28.05 -1.37 8.50
C GLU A 169 -27.78 -2.79 9.01
N THR A 170 -28.06 -3.02 10.29
CA THR A 170 -27.96 -4.30 10.95
C THR A 170 -29.28 -4.67 11.63
N PRO A 171 -29.52 -5.93 12.01
CA PRO A 171 -30.69 -6.30 12.79
C PRO A 171 -30.86 -5.52 14.10
N SER A 172 -29.77 -4.97 14.63
CA SER A 172 -29.73 -4.19 15.88
C SER A 172 -29.78 -2.68 15.64
N GLY A 173 -29.99 -2.22 14.40
CA GLY A 173 -30.02 -0.80 14.00
C GLY A 173 -28.82 -0.39 13.17
N MET A 174 -28.65 0.91 12.98
CA MET A 174 -27.56 1.46 12.17
C MET A 174 -26.22 1.34 12.90
N LEU A 175 -25.22 0.81 12.21
CA LEU A 175 -23.84 0.65 12.66
C LEU A 175 -22.94 1.62 11.90
N PRO A 176 -22.46 2.69 12.52
CA PRO A 176 -21.45 3.53 11.91
C PRO A 176 -20.07 2.86 12.03
N LEU A 177 -19.39 2.73 10.91
CA LEU A 177 -18.03 2.18 10.86
C LEU A 177 -17.15 2.97 9.91
N ASN A 178 -15.86 3.01 10.21
CA ASN A 178 -14.86 3.61 9.32
C ASN A 178 -14.27 2.54 8.40
N ILE A 179 -14.22 2.86 7.10
CA ILE A 179 -13.41 2.12 6.12
C ILE A 179 -12.24 3.00 5.67
N GLY A 180 -11.10 2.40 5.37
CA GLY A 180 -9.95 3.14 4.89
C GLY A 180 -8.63 2.47 5.24
N GLY A 181 -7.57 3.25 5.18
CA GLY A 181 -6.21 2.80 5.45
C GLY A 181 -5.19 3.85 5.08
N THR A 182 -3.97 3.41 4.77
CA THR A 182 -2.89 4.28 4.34
C THR A 182 -2.65 4.11 2.84
N ILE A 183 -2.62 5.21 2.11
CA ILE A 183 -2.24 5.26 0.69
C ILE A 183 -0.75 5.54 0.64
N ASP A 184 0.02 4.67 -0.03
CA ASP A 184 1.47 4.78 -0.11
C ASP A 184 1.89 6.10 -0.76
N ARG A 185 1.23 6.46 -1.89
CA ARG A 185 1.51 7.70 -2.60
C ARG A 185 0.29 8.23 -3.35
N MET A 186 0.13 9.54 -3.34
CA MET A 186 -0.76 10.29 -4.22
C MET A 186 0.02 11.34 -4.99
N ASP A 187 -0.19 11.42 -6.28
CA ASP A 187 0.38 12.45 -7.14
C ASP A 187 -0.59 12.89 -8.23
N SER A 188 -0.42 14.10 -8.73
CA SER A 188 -1.30 14.67 -9.76
C SER A 188 -0.52 15.14 -10.98
N LYS A 189 -1.17 15.00 -12.14
CA LYS A 189 -0.70 15.57 -13.41
C LYS A 189 -1.92 16.05 -14.22
N GLY A 190 -1.97 17.35 -14.47
CA GLY A 190 -3.16 17.97 -15.05
C GLY A 190 -4.37 17.84 -14.11
N ASP A 191 -5.47 17.29 -14.61
CA ASP A 191 -6.73 17.06 -13.90
C ASP A 191 -6.84 15.67 -13.24
N THR A 192 -5.80 14.89 -13.32
CA THR A 192 -5.80 13.48 -12.89
C THR A 192 -4.96 13.28 -11.62
N LEU A 193 -5.57 12.67 -10.61
CA LEU A 193 -4.92 12.23 -9.38
C LEU A 193 -4.64 10.72 -9.47
N ARG A 194 -3.37 10.32 -9.39
CA ARG A 194 -2.98 8.92 -9.23
C ARG A 194 -3.00 8.54 -7.75
N ILE A 195 -3.53 7.35 -7.49
CA ILE A 195 -3.46 6.68 -6.18
C ILE A 195 -2.58 5.47 -6.39
N VAL A 196 -1.35 5.55 -5.89
CA VAL A 196 -0.30 4.56 -6.17
C VAL A 196 -0.07 3.71 -4.94
N ASP A 197 -0.10 2.40 -5.13
CA ASP A 197 0.30 1.39 -4.15
C ASP A 197 1.54 0.66 -4.69
N TYR A 198 2.59 0.57 -3.89
CA TYR A 198 3.85 -0.07 -4.26
C TYR A 198 3.81 -1.56 -3.98
N LYS A 199 4.33 -2.36 -4.92
CA LYS A 199 4.51 -3.80 -4.74
C LYS A 199 5.92 -4.21 -5.07
N THR A 200 6.66 -4.66 -4.05
CA THR A 200 8.03 -5.20 -4.20
C THR A 200 8.04 -6.63 -4.72
N GLY A 201 6.91 -7.33 -4.60
CA GLY A 201 6.72 -8.70 -5.10
C GLY A 201 5.36 -8.90 -5.77
N GLY A 202 5.05 -10.14 -6.11
CA GLY A 202 3.80 -10.51 -6.76
C GLY A 202 3.79 -10.32 -8.27
N THR A 203 2.64 -10.61 -8.90
CA THR A 203 2.46 -10.53 -10.36
C THR A 203 1.28 -9.63 -10.69
N PRO A 204 1.42 -8.71 -11.65
CA PRO A 204 0.30 -7.90 -12.13
C PRO A 204 -0.87 -8.79 -12.59
N LYS A 205 -2.08 -8.38 -12.23
CA LYS A 205 -3.33 -9.02 -12.67
C LYS A 205 -4.17 -7.97 -13.39
N THR A 206 -4.95 -8.42 -14.37
CA THR A 206 -5.92 -7.58 -15.07
C THR A 206 -7.30 -8.20 -14.85
N PRO A 207 -8.14 -7.64 -13.96
CA PRO A 207 -9.50 -8.17 -13.75
C PRO A 207 -10.37 -7.86 -14.96
N GLU A 208 -11.20 -8.80 -15.34
CA GLU A 208 -12.16 -8.66 -16.44
C GLU A 208 -13.35 -7.77 -16.06
N SER A 209 -13.72 -7.79 -14.78
CA SER A 209 -14.83 -6.99 -14.25
C SER A 209 -14.63 -6.60 -12.78
N ILE A 210 -15.43 -5.64 -12.33
CA ILE A 210 -15.44 -5.22 -10.90
C ILE A 210 -15.92 -6.34 -10.01
N GLU A 211 -16.83 -7.19 -10.46
CA GLU A 211 -17.38 -8.32 -9.71
C GLU A 211 -16.29 -9.32 -9.29
N GLN A 212 -15.26 -9.50 -10.10
CA GLN A 212 -14.10 -10.35 -9.76
C GLN A 212 -13.36 -9.89 -8.50
N LEU A 213 -13.39 -8.59 -8.20
CA LEU A 213 -12.76 -8.06 -6.98
C LEU A 213 -13.46 -8.56 -5.71
N PHE A 214 -14.73 -8.93 -5.81
CA PHE A 214 -15.58 -9.35 -4.68
C PHE A 214 -15.87 -10.87 -4.67
N THR A 215 -15.61 -11.55 -5.78
CA THR A 215 -15.88 -12.97 -5.90
C THR A 215 -14.76 -13.79 -5.23
N PRO A 216 -15.05 -14.61 -4.19
CA PRO A 216 -14.06 -15.46 -3.56
C PRO A 216 -13.41 -16.42 -4.57
N ALA A 217 -12.08 -16.34 -4.70
CA ALA A 217 -11.27 -17.21 -5.54
C ALA A 217 -9.82 -17.20 -5.07
N ASP A 218 -9.08 -18.27 -5.29
CA ASP A 218 -7.67 -18.38 -4.88
C ASP A 218 -6.77 -17.31 -5.54
N ASN A 219 -7.17 -16.87 -6.73
CA ASN A 219 -6.43 -15.87 -7.50
C ASN A 219 -7.12 -14.49 -7.53
N ARG A 220 -8.02 -14.20 -6.58
CA ARG A 220 -8.71 -12.90 -6.51
C ARG A 220 -7.69 -11.75 -6.52
N PRO A 221 -7.91 -10.67 -7.29
CA PRO A 221 -6.98 -9.55 -7.40
C PRO A 221 -7.10 -8.60 -6.18
N ASN A 222 -6.68 -9.06 -5.01
CA ASN A 222 -6.79 -8.39 -3.71
C ASN A 222 -6.08 -7.03 -3.64
N TYR A 223 -4.94 -6.86 -4.33
CA TYR A 223 -4.24 -5.57 -4.38
C TYR A 223 -5.02 -4.54 -5.21
N ILE A 224 -5.63 -4.98 -6.30
CA ILE A 224 -6.50 -4.10 -7.12
C ILE A 224 -7.72 -3.68 -6.31
N PHE A 225 -8.34 -4.61 -5.58
CA PHE A 225 -9.43 -4.28 -4.66
C PHE A 225 -9.04 -3.16 -3.67
N GLN A 226 -7.87 -3.27 -3.04
CA GLN A 226 -7.35 -2.27 -2.11
C GLN A 226 -7.22 -0.89 -2.78
N THR A 227 -6.59 -0.84 -3.95
CA THR A 227 -6.35 0.42 -4.67
C THR A 227 -7.66 1.06 -5.14
N PHE A 228 -8.63 0.24 -5.60
CA PHE A 228 -9.97 0.73 -5.97
C PHE A 228 -10.76 1.24 -4.78
N LEU A 229 -10.64 0.59 -3.61
CA LEU A 229 -11.28 1.09 -2.39
C LEU A 229 -10.78 2.49 -2.02
N TYR A 230 -9.46 2.70 -2.08
CA TYR A 230 -8.89 4.02 -1.84
C TYR A 230 -9.36 5.05 -2.88
N ALA A 231 -9.43 4.65 -4.15
CA ALA A 231 -9.94 5.52 -5.20
C ALA A 231 -11.41 5.88 -4.95
N ALA A 232 -12.25 4.94 -4.50
CA ALA A 232 -13.65 5.22 -4.18
C ALA A 232 -13.81 6.22 -3.02
N ILE A 233 -12.97 6.09 -1.97
CA ILE A 233 -12.94 7.04 -0.85
C ILE A 233 -12.52 8.44 -1.33
N MET A 234 -11.49 8.52 -2.17
CA MET A 234 -10.99 9.80 -2.68
C MET A 234 -11.94 10.46 -3.67
N CYS A 235 -12.64 9.68 -4.50
CA CYS A 235 -13.64 10.18 -5.45
C CYS A 235 -14.75 10.96 -4.74
N ARG A 236 -15.24 10.44 -3.63
CA ARG A 236 -16.27 11.10 -2.82
C ARG A 236 -15.82 12.44 -2.23
N LYS A 237 -14.50 12.58 -1.99
CA LYS A 237 -13.93 13.78 -1.33
C LYS A 237 -13.56 14.89 -2.29
N GLN A 238 -13.10 14.58 -3.48
CA GLN A 238 -12.39 15.55 -4.33
C GLN A 238 -13.03 15.82 -5.70
N GLY A 239 -13.88 14.93 -6.20
CA GLY A 239 -14.50 15.11 -7.53
C GLY A 239 -13.50 15.14 -8.71
N LEU A 240 -12.23 14.70 -8.48
CA LEU A 240 -11.18 14.65 -9.48
C LEU A 240 -11.26 13.38 -10.30
N LYS A 241 -10.66 13.41 -11.48
CA LYS A 241 -10.39 12.21 -12.26
C LYS A 241 -9.32 11.38 -11.56
N LEU A 242 -9.64 10.12 -11.25
CA LEU A 242 -8.75 9.24 -10.49
C LEU A 242 -8.11 8.19 -11.39
N ALA A 243 -6.85 7.90 -11.13
CA ALA A 243 -6.09 6.84 -11.79
C ALA A 243 -5.52 5.88 -10.72
N PRO A 244 -6.31 4.86 -10.29
CA PRO A 244 -5.80 3.81 -9.40
C PRO A 244 -4.61 3.10 -10.05
N SER A 245 -3.52 2.96 -9.29
CA SER A 245 -2.25 2.50 -9.83
C SER A 245 -1.58 1.49 -8.91
N LEU A 246 -1.12 0.37 -9.47
CA LEU A 246 -0.28 -0.63 -8.79
C LEU A 246 1.11 -0.62 -9.41
N LEU A 247 2.08 -0.12 -8.67
CA LEU A 247 3.46 -0.04 -9.15
C LEU A 247 4.25 -1.28 -8.69
N TYR A 248 4.35 -2.27 -9.56
CA TYR A 248 5.24 -3.43 -9.36
C TYR A 248 6.67 -3.04 -9.68
N ILE A 249 7.49 -2.86 -8.63
CA ILE A 249 8.82 -2.26 -8.74
C ILE A 249 9.73 -3.05 -9.68
N HIS A 250 9.68 -4.38 -9.65
CA HIS A 250 10.48 -5.23 -10.54
C HIS A 250 10.07 -5.11 -12.03
N ARG A 251 8.92 -4.52 -12.34
CA ARG A 251 8.44 -4.21 -13.70
C ARG A 251 8.69 -2.76 -14.11
N ALA A 252 8.95 -1.89 -13.16
CA ALA A 252 9.06 -0.45 -13.36
C ALA A 252 10.23 -0.04 -14.28
N ALA A 253 11.18 -0.94 -14.54
CA ALA A 253 12.29 -0.70 -15.46
C ALA A 253 11.89 -0.80 -16.96
N SER A 254 10.74 -1.39 -17.28
CA SER A 254 10.27 -1.52 -18.67
C SER A 254 9.62 -0.22 -19.14
N GLU A 255 10.04 0.27 -20.31
CA GLU A 255 9.47 1.48 -20.93
C GLU A 255 7.99 1.35 -21.29
N SER A 256 7.52 0.12 -21.55
CA SER A 256 6.12 -0.16 -21.86
C SER A 256 5.23 -0.36 -20.64
N TYR A 257 5.80 -0.33 -19.42
CA TYR A 257 5.05 -0.59 -18.20
C TYR A 257 4.29 0.66 -17.74
N SER A 258 2.96 0.53 -17.59
CA SER A 258 2.11 1.51 -16.93
C SER A 258 1.61 0.93 -15.61
N PRO A 259 1.75 1.66 -14.49
CA PRO A 259 1.18 1.23 -13.21
C PRO A 259 -0.35 1.42 -13.13
N VAL A 260 -0.94 2.21 -14.02
CA VAL A 260 -2.39 2.48 -14.00
C VAL A 260 -3.15 1.19 -14.25
N ILE A 261 -4.10 0.89 -13.37
CA ILE A 261 -4.91 -0.32 -13.46
C ILE A 261 -5.94 -0.15 -14.56
N GLU A 262 -5.90 -1.03 -15.55
CA GLU A 262 -6.91 -1.14 -16.60
C GLU A 262 -7.85 -2.29 -16.27
N MET A 263 -9.16 -2.07 -16.52
CA MET A 263 -10.21 -3.08 -16.39
C MET A 263 -10.60 -3.57 -17.78
N GLY A 264 -10.92 -4.87 -17.90
CA GLY A 264 -11.36 -5.48 -19.14
C GLY A 264 -10.38 -6.50 -19.71
N ALA A 265 -10.81 -7.22 -20.75
CA ALA A 265 -9.99 -8.23 -21.41
C ALA A 265 -8.69 -7.61 -21.94
N PRO A 266 -7.54 -8.31 -21.83
CA PRO A 266 -6.29 -7.82 -22.38
C PRO A 266 -6.48 -7.56 -23.88
N ARG A 267 -6.10 -6.35 -24.32
CA ARG A 267 -6.10 -6.03 -25.76
C ARG A 267 -5.21 -7.04 -26.45
N GLN A 268 -5.78 -7.83 -27.36
CA GLN A 268 -4.96 -8.68 -28.23
C GLN A 268 -3.99 -7.76 -28.98
N PRO A 269 -2.69 -8.07 -28.98
CA PRO A 269 -1.76 -7.31 -29.79
C PRO A 269 -2.22 -7.37 -31.26
N LYS A 270 -2.34 -6.22 -31.88
CA LYS A 270 -2.61 -6.10 -33.33
C LYS A 270 -1.43 -6.57 -34.12
#